data_194579fb766ba436d1043f5782a2b272
#
_entry.id   194579fb766ba436d1043f5782a2b272
#
_cell.length_a   1.000
_cell.length_b   1.000
_cell.length_c   1.000
_cell.angle_alpha   90.00
_cell.angle_beta   90.00
_cell.angle_gamma   90.00
#
_symmetry.space_group_name_H-M   'P 1'
#
loop_
_entity.id
_entity.type
_entity.pdbx_description
1 polymer ?
#
loop_
_entity_poly.entity_id
_entity_poly.type
_entity_poly.pdbx_seq_one_letter_code
_entity_poly.pdbx_strand_id
1 'polypeptide(L)'
;MEKVMNEKIIMNYEVVELLHKSSSWGNIVFKVKPQNKEKLYVLKCFPKIENGLQKLIFKREIEALRTLNVCEGIVKLRDSSTELYPFKENECYGGILMDYVPGETLDHINWNKYTQLKKYEICLQILKAVNNAHSNNVIHRDLKPSNIIYDKYADKVTLIDFGTSKIKTVMDSET
;
A
#
# COMPACT_ATOMS: atom_id res chain seq x y z
N MET A 1 -0.60 16.98 16.83
CA MET A 1 -1.39 16.35 15.76
C MET A 1 -2.09 17.34 14.83
N GLU A 2 -2.46 18.53 15.27
CA GLU A 2 -3.17 19.55 14.47
C GLU A 2 -2.41 20.17 13.29
N LYS A 3 -1.08 20.20 13.30
CA LYS A 3 -0.29 20.88 12.24
C LYS A 3 -0.25 20.14 10.88
N VAL A 4 -0.53 18.84 10.83
CA VAL A 4 -0.46 18.05 9.58
C VAL A 4 -1.68 18.23 8.67
N MET A 5 -2.82 18.67 9.24
CA MET A 5 -4.09 18.76 8.51
C MET A 5 -4.29 20.05 7.70
N ASN A 6 -3.34 21.01 7.73
CA ASN A 6 -3.51 22.28 7.02
C ASN A 6 -3.08 22.29 5.55
N GLU A 7 -2.42 21.24 5.06
CA GLU A 7 -2.16 21.09 3.63
C GLU A 7 -3.28 20.32 2.96
N LYS A 8 -4.16 21.04 2.28
CA LYS A 8 -5.30 20.46 1.57
C LYS A 8 -4.90 19.77 0.27
N ILE A 9 -3.70 20.04 -0.26
CA ILE A 9 -3.27 19.54 -1.57
C ILE A 9 -1.84 19.04 -1.48
N ILE A 10 -1.61 17.77 -1.88
CA ILE A 10 -0.28 17.14 -2.03
C ILE A 10 -0.23 16.52 -3.42
N MET A 11 0.80 16.80 -4.21
CA MET A 11 0.97 16.23 -5.56
C MET A 11 -0.29 16.41 -6.45
N ASN A 12 -0.98 17.56 -6.37
CA ASN A 12 -2.25 17.85 -7.06
C ASN A 12 -3.47 17.03 -6.57
N TYR A 13 -3.36 16.35 -5.44
CA TYR A 13 -4.45 15.63 -4.79
C TYR A 13 -4.91 16.35 -3.52
N GLU A 14 -6.21 16.44 -3.36
CA GLU A 14 -6.82 16.91 -2.10
C GLU A 14 -6.70 15.82 -1.04
N VAL A 15 -6.15 16.19 0.13
CA VAL A 15 -6.06 15.27 1.28
C VAL A 15 -7.41 15.17 1.95
N VAL A 16 -7.93 13.95 2.00
CA VAL A 16 -9.20 13.61 2.65
C VAL A 16 -8.96 13.21 4.11
N GLU A 17 -7.93 12.37 4.34
CA GLU A 17 -7.70 11.76 5.65
C GLU A 17 -6.24 11.32 5.79
N LEU A 18 -5.68 11.42 7.00
CA LEU A 18 -4.42 10.78 7.35
C LEU A 18 -4.70 9.34 7.79
N LEU A 19 -4.26 8.36 7.01
CA LEU A 19 -4.45 6.95 7.31
C LEU A 19 -3.38 6.38 8.24
N HIS A 20 -2.11 6.74 8.02
CA HIS A 20 -1.00 6.21 8.80
C HIS A 20 0.22 7.13 8.76
N LYS A 21 0.99 7.13 9.86
CA LYS A 21 2.31 7.75 9.94
C LYS A 21 3.28 6.77 10.59
N SER A 22 4.26 6.30 9.84
CA SER A 22 5.30 5.41 10.35
C SER A 22 6.21 6.15 11.33
N SER A 23 6.46 5.52 12.49
CA SER A 23 7.40 6.03 13.50
C SER A 23 8.86 5.78 13.13
N SER A 24 9.16 4.69 12.42
CA SER A 24 10.54 4.24 12.13
C SER A 24 11.09 4.78 10.81
N TRP A 25 10.26 4.84 9.77
CA TRP A 25 10.70 5.25 8.42
C TRP A 25 10.19 6.63 8.01
N GLY A 26 9.33 7.24 8.84
CA GLY A 26 8.73 8.54 8.59
C GLY A 26 7.71 8.56 7.43
N ASN A 27 7.40 7.44 6.81
CA ASN A 27 6.42 7.38 5.73
C ASN A 27 5.03 7.81 6.22
N ILE A 28 4.34 8.59 5.39
CA ILE A 28 3.01 9.12 5.71
C ILE A 28 2.06 8.62 4.63
N VAL A 29 0.94 8.08 5.04
CA VAL A 29 -0.09 7.53 4.13
C VAL A 29 -1.35 8.34 4.26
N PHE A 30 -1.80 8.90 3.15
CA PHE A 30 -3.00 9.70 3.07
C PHE A 30 -4.04 9.03 2.17
N LYS A 31 -5.30 9.19 2.54
CA LYS A 31 -6.43 9.05 1.65
C LYS A 31 -6.60 10.35 0.91
N VAL A 32 -6.62 10.31 -0.40
CA VAL A 32 -6.63 11.48 -1.27
C VAL A 32 -7.66 11.35 -2.38
N LYS A 33 -8.03 12.46 -2.98
CA LYS A 33 -8.81 12.49 -4.23
C LYS A 33 -8.26 13.55 -5.18
N PRO A 34 -8.38 13.37 -6.50
CA PRO A 34 -8.08 14.44 -7.45
C PRO A 34 -9.03 15.62 -7.21
N GLN A 35 -8.57 16.82 -7.48
CA GLN A 35 -9.44 17.99 -7.43
C GLN A 35 -10.64 17.81 -8.37
N ASN A 36 -11.83 18.13 -7.88
CA ASN A 36 -13.09 18.01 -8.62
C ASN A 36 -13.49 16.59 -9.06
N LYS A 37 -12.99 15.55 -8.38
CA LYS A 37 -13.39 14.15 -8.59
C LYS A 37 -13.64 13.46 -7.27
N GLU A 38 -14.58 12.52 -7.26
CA GLU A 38 -14.95 11.78 -6.04
C GLU A 38 -14.17 10.46 -5.86
N LYS A 39 -13.43 10.04 -6.89
CA LYS A 39 -12.64 8.80 -6.82
C LYS A 39 -11.52 8.92 -5.79
N LEU A 40 -11.48 7.98 -4.86
CA LEU A 40 -10.50 7.93 -3.78
C LEU A 40 -9.26 7.12 -4.17
N TYR A 41 -8.13 7.57 -3.65
CA TYR A 41 -6.83 6.92 -3.77
C TYR A 41 -6.11 6.92 -2.42
N VAL A 42 -5.05 6.15 -2.35
CA VAL A 42 -4.07 6.18 -1.25
C VAL A 42 -2.77 6.74 -1.81
N LEU A 43 -2.26 7.77 -1.16
CA LEU A 43 -0.95 8.36 -1.44
C LEU A 43 0.00 8.04 -0.28
N LYS A 44 1.00 7.19 -0.54
CA LYS A 44 2.09 6.90 0.39
C LYS A 44 3.25 7.84 0.06
N CYS A 45 3.50 8.79 0.96
CA CYS A 45 4.58 9.76 0.84
C CYS A 45 5.81 9.27 1.60
N PHE A 46 6.97 9.43 0.97
CA PHE A 46 8.27 9.15 1.56
C PHE A 46 8.94 10.49 1.86
N PRO A 47 8.98 10.94 3.12
CA PRO A 47 9.73 12.14 3.48
C PRO A 47 11.20 11.87 3.26
N LYS A 48 11.96 12.91 3.16
CA LYS A 48 13.41 12.97 2.86
C LYS A 48 14.13 11.61 2.97
N ILE A 49 14.51 11.06 1.82
CA ILE A 49 15.32 9.83 1.77
C ILE A 49 16.78 10.24 1.95
N GLU A 50 17.31 9.97 3.13
CA GLU A 50 18.67 10.37 3.51
C GLU A 50 19.73 9.36 3.06
N ASN A 51 19.35 8.09 2.85
CA ASN A 51 20.31 7.04 2.53
C ASN A 51 19.89 6.16 1.35
N GLY A 52 20.88 5.46 0.78
CA GLY A 52 20.69 4.59 -0.37
C GLY A 52 19.72 3.43 -0.11
N LEU A 53 19.61 2.95 1.13
CA LEU A 53 18.72 1.85 1.50
C LEU A 53 17.23 2.26 1.39
N GLN A 54 16.87 3.43 1.92
CA GLN A 54 15.51 3.95 1.81
C GLN A 54 15.10 4.13 0.34
N LYS A 55 16.01 4.66 -0.47
CA LYS A 55 15.81 4.81 -1.92
C LYS A 55 15.61 3.47 -2.62
N LEU A 56 16.36 2.46 -2.21
CA LEU A 56 16.23 1.11 -2.73
C LEU A 56 14.87 0.48 -2.36
N ILE A 57 14.43 0.61 -1.11
CA ILE A 57 13.12 0.12 -0.63
C ILE A 57 12.00 0.78 -1.43
N PHE A 58 12.03 2.11 -1.57
CA PHE A 58 11.05 2.85 -2.36
C PHE A 58 10.96 2.36 -3.81
N LYS A 59 12.11 2.19 -4.49
CA LYS A 59 12.15 1.68 -5.86
C LYS A 59 11.63 0.25 -5.96
N ARG A 60 11.97 -0.62 -5.01
CA ARG A 60 11.50 -2.01 -4.96
C ARG A 60 9.99 -2.10 -4.77
N GLU A 61 9.41 -1.27 -3.92
CA GLU A 61 7.97 -1.22 -3.73
C GLU A 61 7.25 -0.86 -5.03
N ILE A 62 7.73 0.16 -5.74
CA ILE A 62 7.17 0.55 -7.05
C ILE A 62 7.29 -0.59 -8.07
N GLU A 63 8.44 -1.23 -8.16
CA GLU A 63 8.69 -2.32 -9.10
C GLU A 63 7.79 -3.52 -8.82
N ALA A 64 7.67 -3.92 -7.55
CA ALA A 64 6.77 -4.99 -7.14
C ALA A 64 5.31 -4.68 -7.49
N LEU A 65 4.84 -3.48 -7.16
CA LEU A 65 3.47 -3.05 -7.47
C LEU A 65 3.22 -2.95 -8.98
N ARG A 66 4.18 -2.53 -9.79
CA ARG A 66 4.09 -2.54 -11.26
C ARG A 66 3.94 -3.94 -11.80
N THR A 67 4.79 -4.87 -11.35
CA THR A 67 4.73 -6.29 -11.73
C THR A 67 3.38 -6.91 -11.38
N LEU A 68 2.84 -6.58 -10.21
CA LEU A 68 1.59 -7.15 -9.69
C LEU A 68 0.33 -6.38 -10.10
N ASN A 69 0.45 -5.35 -10.93
CA ASN A 69 -0.68 -4.44 -11.21
C ASN A 69 -1.86 -5.12 -11.93
N VAL A 70 -1.63 -6.24 -12.59
CA VAL A 70 -2.67 -7.05 -13.26
C VAL A 70 -3.23 -8.14 -12.35
N CYS A 71 -2.60 -8.44 -11.22
CA CYS A 71 -2.96 -9.55 -10.34
C CYS A 71 -4.18 -9.22 -9.48
N GLU A 72 -5.14 -10.14 -9.35
CA GLU A 72 -6.25 -10.01 -8.40
C GLU A 72 -5.78 -10.16 -6.96
N GLY A 73 -6.51 -9.54 -6.02
CA GLY A 73 -6.23 -9.60 -4.59
C GLY A 73 -5.03 -8.76 -4.16
N ILE A 74 -4.52 -7.88 -5.03
CA ILE A 74 -3.37 -7.00 -4.77
C ILE A 74 -3.75 -5.56 -5.10
N VAL A 75 -3.35 -4.62 -4.23
CA VAL A 75 -3.59 -3.20 -4.41
C VAL A 75 -3.01 -2.70 -5.74
N LYS A 76 -3.73 -1.83 -6.44
CA LYS A 76 -3.34 -1.36 -7.77
C LYS A 76 -2.51 -0.09 -7.68
N LEU A 77 -1.34 -0.12 -8.28
CA LEU A 77 -0.52 1.08 -8.53
C LEU A 77 -1.21 1.95 -9.59
N ARG A 78 -1.29 3.25 -9.34
CA ARG A 78 -1.84 4.22 -10.30
C ARG A 78 -0.78 5.16 -10.83
N ASP A 79 0.09 5.61 -9.94
CA ASP A 79 1.19 6.51 -10.31
C ASP A 79 2.32 6.40 -9.29
N SER A 80 3.49 6.86 -9.66
CA SER A 80 4.63 6.97 -8.75
C SER A 80 5.55 8.09 -9.22
N SER A 81 6.00 8.91 -8.28
CA SER A 81 6.93 9.98 -8.58
C SER A 81 8.13 9.92 -7.66
N THR A 82 9.30 10.18 -8.23
CA THR A 82 10.57 10.36 -7.52
C THR A 82 10.96 11.83 -7.40
N GLU A 83 10.10 12.73 -7.86
CA GLU A 83 10.31 14.16 -7.73
C GLU A 83 10.15 14.59 -6.28
N LEU A 84 10.95 15.58 -5.87
CA LEU A 84 10.79 16.21 -4.58
C LEU A 84 9.55 17.11 -4.63
N TYR A 85 8.65 16.90 -3.70
CA TYR A 85 7.49 17.77 -3.53
C TYR A 85 7.66 18.54 -2.21
N PRO A 86 7.40 19.85 -2.19
CA PRO A 86 7.39 20.60 -0.96
C PRO A 86 6.25 20.07 -0.07
N PHE A 87 6.60 19.61 1.12
CA PHE A 87 5.67 19.16 2.13
C PHE A 87 5.93 19.92 3.41
N LYS A 88 5.26 21.07 3.60
CA LYS A 88 5.51 22.02 4.70
C LYS A 88 6.98 22.44 4.77
N GLU A 89 7.58 22.36 5.94
CA GLU A 89 8.99 22.66 6.18
C GLU A 89 9.92 21.51 5.78
N ASN A 90 9.37 20.39 5.25
CA ASN A 90 10.12 19.20 4.86
C ASN A 90 9.87 18.87 3.39
N GLU A 91 10.88 18.34 2.74
CA GLU A 91 10.77 17.82 1.37
C GLU A 91 10.27 16.38 1.38
N CYS A 92 9.26 16.08 0.58
CA CYS A 92 8.87 14.70 0.29
C CYS A 92 9.68 14.22 -0.92
N TYR A 93 10.47 13.15 -0.73
CA TYR A 93 11.34 12.62 -1.80
C TYR A 93 10.56 11.97 -2.93
N GLY A 94 9.38 11.43 -2.64
CA GLY A 94 8.56 10.78 -3.64
C GLY A 94 7.26 10.28 -3.07
N GLY A 95 6.40 9.80 -3.96
CA GLY A 95 5.10 9.28 -3.61
C GLY A 95 4.71 8.07 -4.45
N ILE A 96 3.90 7.20 -3.88
CA ILE A 96 3.26 6.07 -4.53
C ILE A 96 1.75 6.27 -4.42
N LEU A 97 1.09 6.42 -5.57
CA LEU A 97 -0.36 6.54 -5.65
C LEU A 97 -0.97 5.18 -5.97
N MET A 98 -1.91 4.75 -5.15
CA MET A 98 -2.59 3.46 -5.28
C MET A 98 -4.11 3.65 -5.25
N ASP A 99 -4.86 2.67 -5.74
CA ASP A 99 -6.31 2.66 -5.51
C ASP A 99 -6.60 2.62 -4.00
N TYR A 100 -7.61 3.38 -3.59
CA TYR A 100 -8.17 3.21 -2.25
C TYR A 100 -8.96 1.90 -2.21
N VAL A 101 -8.61 1.04 -1.27
CA VAL A 101 -9.31 -0.23 -1.02
C VAL A 101 -10.29 0.00 0.13
N PRO A 102 -11.61 -0.08 -0.11
CA PRO A 102 -12.60 -0.04 0.96
C PRO A 102 -12.45 -1.23 1.90
N GLY A 103 -12.95 -1.08 3.13
CA GLY A 103 -12.95 -2.17 4.12
C GLY A 103 -12.09 -1.88 5.33
N GLU A 104 -11.81 -2.93 6.09
CA GLU A 104 -11.03 -2.90 7.32
C GLU A 104 -9.83 -3.84 7.20
N THR A 105 -8.71 -3.49 7.82
CA THR A 105 -7.58 -4.42 7.94
C THR A 105 -7.93 -5.56 8.90
N LEU A 106 -7.39 -6.74 8.65
CA LEU A 106 -7.81 -7.96 9.39
C LEU A 106 -7.54 -7.91 10.90
N ASP A 107 -6.64 -7.07 11.37
CA ASP A 107 -6.38 -6.82 12.80
C ASP A 107 -7.47 -5.96 13.46
N HIS A 108 -8.25 -5.22 12.68
CA HIS A 108 -9.38 -4.43 13.18
C HIS A 108 -10.74 -5.15 13.05
N ILE A 109 -10.78 -6.30 12.36
CA ILE A 109 -12.03 -7.06 12.17
C ILE A 109 -12.48 -7.72 13.47
N ASN A 110 -13.76 -7.54 13.81
CA ASN A 110 -14.39 -8.32 14.86
C ASN A 110 -14.79 -9.72 14.32
N TRP A 111 -13.90 -10.69 14.45
CA TRP A 111 -14.06 -12.06 13.94
C TRP A 111 -15.24 -12.83 14.52
N ASN A 112 -15.80 -12.41 15.66
CA ASN A 112 -16.99 -13.04 16.25
C ASN A 112 -18.25 -12.82 15.40
N LYS A 113 -18.23 -11.85 14.49
CA LYS A 113 -19.34 -11.57 13.56
C LYS A 113 -19.34 -12.45 12.32
N TYR A 114 -18.34 -13.32 12.15
CA TYR A 114 -18.15 -14.13 10.95
C TYR A 114 -18.28 -15.63 11.29
N THR A 115 -19.00 -16.36 10.43
CA THR A 115 -19.09 -17.83 10.51
C THR A 115 -17.73 -18.47 10.23
N GLN A 116 -17.54 -19.69 10.69
CA GLN A 116 -16.31 -20.43 10.41
C GLN A 116 -16.08 -20.61 8.90
N LEU A 117 -17.15 -20.87 8.15
CA LEU A 117 -17.07 -20.96 6.69
C LEU A 117 -16.54 -19.66 6.07
N LYS A 118 -17.07 -18.50 6.49
CA LYS A 118 -16.62 -17.20 5.97
C LYS A 118 -15.14 -16.94 6.30
N LYS A 119 -14.66 -17.34 7.47
CA LYS A 119 -13.24 -17.25 7.81
C LYS A 119 -12.37 -18.08 6.86
N TYR A 120 -12.81 -19.29 6.51
CA TYR A 120 -12.11 -20.13 5.53
C TYR A 120 -12.11 -19.50 4.12
N GLU A 121 -13.23 -18.92 3.68
CA GLU A 121 -13.32 -18.23 2.40
C GLU A 121 -12.34 -17.04 2.32
N ILE A 122 -12.24 -16.25 3.40
CA ILE A 122 -11.28 -15.14 3.50
C ILE A 122 -9.84 -15.67 3.44
N CYS A 123 -9.51 -16.73 4.21
CA CYS A 123 -8.19 -17.37 4.15
C CYS A 123 -7.85 -17.87 2.74
N LEU A 124 -8.82 -18.46 2.04
CA LEU A 124 -8.62 -18.93 0.67
C LEU A 124 -8.34 -17.78 -0.30
N GLN A 125 -9.01 -16.63 -0.14
CA GLN A 125 -8.73 -15.43 -0.93
C GLN A 125 -7.31 -14.90 -0.66
N ILE A 126 -6.86 -14.89 0.62
CA ILE A 126 -5.48 -14.50 0.98
C ILE A 126 -4.48 -15.41 0.27
N LEU A 127 -4.68 -16.73 0.35
CA LEU A 127 -3.80 -17.70 -0.30
C LEU A 127 -3.74 -17.50 -1.82
N LYS A 128 -4.87 -17.23 -2.47
CA LYS A 128 -4.90 -16.91 -3.91
C LYS A 128 -4.12 -15.63 -4.24
N ALA A 129 -4.28 -14.57 -3.45
CA ALA A 129 -3.54 -13.32 -3.65
C ALA A 129 -2.03 -13.51 -3.45
N VAL A 130 -1.60 -14.27 -2.43
CA VAL A 130 -0.19 -14.62 -2.21
C VAL A 130 0.34 -15.47 -3.36
N ASN A 131 -0.42 -16.46 -3.83
CA ASN A 131 -0.03 -17.28 -4.98
C ASN A 131 0.12 -16.44 -6.25
N ASN A 132 -0.77 -15.46 -6.49
CA ASN A 132 -0.64 -14.53 -7.61
C ASN A 132 0.66 -13.73 -7.53
N ALA A 133 1.06 -13.26 -6.33
CA ALA A 133 2.35 -12.58 -6.14
C ALA A 133 3.52 -13.52 -6.44
N HIS A 134 3.51 -14.73 -5.88
CA HIS A 134 4.58 -15.72 -6.05
C HIS A 134 4.72 -16.17 -7.52
N SER A 135 3.61 -16.38 -8.24
CA SER A 135 3.61 -16.73 -9.67
C SER A 135 4.22 -15.63 -10.55
N ASN A 136 4.28 -14.40 -10.04
CA ASN A 136 4.96 -13.27 -10.68
C ASN A 136 6.34 -12.98 -10.05
N ASN A 137 6.94 -13.97 -9.38
CA ASN A 137 8.25 -13.87 -8.74
C ASN A 137 8.36 -12.80 -7.63
N VAL A 138 7.25 -12.36 -7.06
CA VAL A 138 7.25 -11.37 -5.96
C VAL A 138 6.89 -12.05 -4.65
N ILE A 139 7.77 -11.93 -3.64
CA ILE A 139 7.53 -12.39 -2.28
C ILE A 139 7.26 -11.17 -1.40
N HIS A 140 6.12 -11.14 -0.70
CA HIS A 140 5.70 -10.00 0.12
C HIS A 140 6.61 -9.74 1.34
N ARG A 141 7.00 -10.77 2.07
CA ARG A 141 7.90 -10.81 3.24
C ARG A 141 7.43 -10.10 4.52
N ASP A 142 6.28 -9.43 4.50
CA ASP A 142 5.66 -8.83 5.70
C ASP A 142 4.15 -9.12 5.71
N LEU A 143 3.78 -10.39 5.45
CA LEU A 143 2.38 -10.79 5.46
C LEU A 143 1.87 -10.84 6.90
N LYS A 144 0.98 -9.92 7.25
CA LYS A 144 0.38 -9.78 8.57
C LYS A 144 -1.04 -9.19 8.46
N PRO A 145 -1.90 -9.33 9.49
CA PRO A 145 -3.28 -8.86 9.43
C PRO A 145 -3.43 -7.39 9.04
N SER A 146 -2.55 -6.50 9.51
CA SER A 146 -2.58 -5.07 9.18
C SER A 146 -2.21 -4.75 7.72
N ASN A 147 -1.64 -5.71 6.97
CA ASN A 147 -1.31 -5.56 5.55
C ASN A 147 -2.33 -6.25 4.64
N ILE A 148 -3.50 -6.62 5.17
CA ILE A 148 -4.57 -7.30 4.44
C ILE A 148 -5.88 -6.58 4.73
N ILE A 149 -6.52 -6.03 3.70
CA ILE A 149 -7.84 -5.40 3.82
C ILE A 149 -8.91 -6.38 3.35
N TYR A 150 -9.99 -6.48 4.11
CA TYR A 150 -11.20 -7.18 3.72
C TYR A 150 -12.36 -6.20 3.56
N ASP A 151 -12.88 -6.12 2.34
CA ASP A 151 -14.11 -5.40 2.02
C ASP A 151 -15.30 -6.36 2.16
N LYS A 152 -16.08 -6.19 3.23
CA LYS A 152 -17.23 -7.04 3.52
C LYS A 152 -18.40 -6.86 2.54
N TYR A 153 -18.47 -5.72 1.85
CA TYR A 153 -19.54 -5.42 0.90
C TYR A 153 -19.26 -6.01 -0.48
N ALA A 154 -18.00 -5.96 -0.90
CA ALA A 154 -17.57 -6.59 -2.15
C ALA A 154 -17.15 -8.06 -1.93
N ASP A 155 -17.07 -8.53 -0.68
CA ASP A 155 -16.54 -9.84 -0.27
C ASP A 155 -15.15 -10.11 -0.86
N LYS A 156 -14.24 -9.14 -0.71
CA LYS A 156 -12.91 -9.19 -1.34
C LYS A 156 -11.79 -8.92 -0.36
N VAL A 157 -10.73 -9.72 -0.50
CA VAL A 157 -9.45 -9.50 0.17
C VAL A 157 -8.49 -8.77 -0.77
N THR A 158 -7.72 -7.84 -0.21
CA THR A 158 -6.64 -7.16 -0.92
C THR A 158 -5.40 -7.07 -0.06
N LEU A 159 -4.27 -7.56 -0.58
CA LEU A 159 -2.95 -7.38 0.02
C LEU A 159 -2.45 -5.96 -0.27
N ILE A 160 -1.88 -5.32 0.74
CA ILE A 160 -1.31 -3.99 0.67
C ILE A 160 0.13 -3.99 1.23
N ASP A 161 0.87 -2.90 1.00
CA ASP A 161 2.22 -2.65 1.53
C ASP A 161 3.31 -3.66 1.11
N PHE A 162 3.83 -3.46 -0.08
CA PHE A 162 4.93 -4.24 -0.66
C PHE A 162 6.32 -3.64 -0.39
N GLY A 163 6.46 -2.75 0.60
CA GLY A 163 7.72 -2.06 0.93
C GLY A 163 8.87 -2.97 1.32
N THR A 164 8.58 -4.16 1.85
CA THR A 164 9.59 -5.17 2.20
C THR A 164 9.72 -6.29 1.19
N SER A 165 9.00 -6.24 0.08
CA SER A 165 8.94 -7.33 -0.91
C SER A 165 10.30 -7.65 -1.54
N LYS A 166 10.45 -8.89 -2.00
CA LYS A 166 11.58 -9.34 -2.82
C LYS A 166 11.07 -9.79 -4.18
N ILE A 167 11.66 -9.28 -5.23
CA ILE A 167 11.47 -9.81 -6.58
C ILE A 167 12.56 -10.85 -6.80
N LYS A 168 12.17 -12.10 -7.10
CA LYS A 168 13.12 -13.17 -7.44
C LYS A 168 13.70 -12.90 -8.83
N THR A 169 15.01 -12.97 -8.93
CA THR A 169 15.74 -12.97 -10.20
C THR A 169 16.10 -14.40 -10.61
N VAL A 170 16.49 -14.60 -11.86
CA VAL A 170 16.93 -15.91 -12.37
C VAL A 170 18.07 -16.50 -11.53
N MET A 171 18.94 -15.67 -10.96
CA MET A 171 20.04 -16.09 -10.08
C MET A 171 19.57 -16.63 -8.71
N ASP A 172 18.36 -16.30 -8.25
CA ASP A 172 17.80 -16.81 -6.97
C ASP A 172 17.25 -18.25 -7.08
N SER A 173 17.21 -18.83 -8.29
CA SER A 173 16.68 -20.18 -8.55
C SER A 173 17.75 -21.28 -8.57
N GLU A 174 19.03 -20.95 -8.41
CA GLU A 174 20.15 -21.91 -8.44
C GLU A 174 20.73 -22.25 -7.05
N THR A 175 20.04 -21.83 -5.98
CA THR A 175 20.36 -22.20 -4.58
C THR A 175 19.17 -22.87 -3.92
#